data_aa45b6f39c6995800b5ee6e7f545c0cc
#
_entry.id   aa45b6f39c6995800b5ee6e7f545c0cc
#
_cell.length_a   1.000
_cell.length_b   1.000
_cell.length_c   1.000
_cell.angle_alpha   90.00
_cell.angle_beta   90.00
_cell.angle_gamma   90.00
#
_symmetry.space_group_name_H-M   'P 1'
#
loop_
_entity.id
_entity.type
_entity.pdbx_description
1 polymer ?
#
loop_
_entity_poly.entity_id
_entity_poly.type
_entity_poly.pdbx_seq_one_letter_code
_entity_poly.pdbx_strand_id
1 'polypeptide(L)'
;MRSLNFAQVRVGIVTGFCCLTFAACQYDVPITSTPTRKVQEQLLGNWRSRDGKEELKLRKLNDSVYIVYYDGDLFRAYHSDVAETPFATVQDLNSPDRKYAYMVWKLSDDGQHLRLRNVTDKVISKETKDSAAVVALLTKNVRNPELFGEEIEFRKEK
;
A
#
# COMPACT_ATOMS: atom_id res chain seq x y z
N MET A 1 -56.49 30.08 -3.38
CA MET A 1 -55.87 28.80 -3.03
C MET A 1 -54.55 28.65 -3.79
N ARG A 2 -53.42 28.89 -3.15
CA ARG A 2 -52.09 28.77 -3.76
C ARG A 2 -51.44 27.48 -3.22
N SER A 3 -51.19 26.52 -4.09
CA SER A 3 -50.49 25.27 -3.76
C SER A 3 -48.98 25.53 -3.68
N LEU A 4 -48.37 25.22 -2.53
CA LEU A 4 -46.94 25.25 -2.31
C LEU A 4 -46.35 23.91 -2.80
N ASN A 5 -45.53 23.98 -3.84
CA ASN A 5 -44.73 22.85 -4.30
C ASN A 5 -43.47 22.77 -3.42
N PHE A 6 -43.39 21.73 -2.62
CA PHE A 6 -42.13 21.35 -1.94
C PHE A 6 -41.20 20.64 -2.93
N ALA A 7 -40.15 21.35 -3.34
CA ALA A 7 -39.03 20.74 -4.04
C ALA A 7 -38.19 19.89 -3.06
N GLN A 8 -38.24 18.59 -3.24
CA GLN A 8 -37.36 17.68 -2.51
C GLN A 8 -35.91 17.82 -3.00
N VAL A 9 -35.06 18.41 -2.18
CA VAL A 9 -33.61 18.43 -2.37
C VAL A 9 -33.10 17.04 -2.03
N ARG A 10 -32.77 16.24 -3.04
CA ARG A 10 -32.03 14.97 -2.87
C ARG A 10 -30.57 15.32 -2.61
N VAL A 11 -30.16 15.24 -1.37
CA VAL A 11 -28.75 15.24 -0.99
C VAL A 11 -28.14 13.92 -1.46
N GLY A 12 -27.44 13.95 -2.58
CA GLY A 12 -26.64 12.83 -3.06
C GLY A 12 -25.43 12.67 -2.15
N ILE A 13 -25.41 11.61 -1.34
CA ILE A 13 -24.22 11.19 -0.61
C ILE A 13 -23.21 10.70 -1.66
N VAL A 14 -22.23 11.53 -1.99
CA VAL A 14 -21.05 11.12 -2.74
C VAL A 14 -20.21 10.27 -1.80
N THR A 15 -20.41 8.96 -1.84
CA THR A 15 -19.53 8.01 -1.17
C THR A 15 -18.19 8.06 -1.92
N GLY A 16 -17.20 8.74 -1.34
CA GLY A 16 -15.86 8.81 -1.88
C GLY A 16 -15.31 7.39 -2.05
N PHE A 17 -15.10 7.02 -3.30
CA PHE A 17 -14.48 5.75 -3.68
C PHE A 17 -12.98 5.91 -3.43
N CYS A 18 -12.50 5.44 -2.28
CA CYS A 18 -11.07 5.42 -1.95
C CYS A 18 -10.46 4.16 -2.57
N CYS A 19 -10.05 4.27 -3.84
CA CYS A 19 -9.17 3.27 -4.44
C CYS A 19 -7.75 3.52 -3.93
N LEU A 20 -7.11 2.51 -3.35
CA LEU A 20 -5.65 2.47 -3.24
C LEU A 20 -5.08 2.44 -4.66
N THR A 21 -4.78 3.60 -5.18
CA THR A 21 -4.00 3.62 -6.41
C THR A 21 -2.54 3.43 -6.01
N PHE A 22 -1.99 2.21 -6.13
CA PHE A 22 -0.53 1.97 -6.12
C PHE A 22 0.19 2.92 -7.09
N ALA A 23 -0.52 3.43 -8.08
CA ALA A 23 -0.04 4.42 -9.05
C ALA A 23 0.20 5.83 -8.46
N ALA A 24 -0.37 6.19 -7.31
CA ALA A 24 -0.32 7.57 -6.83
C ALA A 24 1.03 7.99 -6.23
N CYS A 25 1.82 7.04 -5.70
CA CYS A 25 3.11 7.30 -5.06
C CYS A 25 4.20 6.46 -5.71
N GLN A 26 4.69 6.88 -6.88
CA GLN A 26 5.74 6.19 -7.61
C GLN A 26 7.07 6.90 -7.43
N TYR A 27 8.05 6.19 -6.88
CA TYR A 27 9.41 6.64 -6.65
C TYR A 27 10.37 6.02 -7.67
N ASP A 28 11.48 6.68 -7.98
CA ASP A 28 12.49 6.18 -8.92
C ASP A 28 13.46 5.18 -8.28
N VAL A 29 13.59 5.18 -6.97
CA VAL A 29 14.53 4.34 -6.23
C VAL A 29 13.82 3.48 -5.19
N PRO A 30 14.34 2.28 -4.84
CA PRO A 30 13.83 1.47 -3.75
C PRO A 30 14.19 2.07 -2.38
N ILE A 31 13.50 1.67 -1.29
CA ILE A 31 13.94 2.00 0.07
C ILE A 31 15.33 1.41 0.32
N THR A 32 15.49 0.12 0.06
CA THR A 32 16.77 -0.60 0.15
C THR A 32 17.03 -1.31 -1.18
N SER A 33 18.29 -1.42 -1.60
CA SER A 33 18.67 -2.12 -2.84
C SER A 33 18.47 -3.64 -2.75
N THR A 34 18.49 -4.18 -1.54
CA THR A 34 18.34 -5.61 -1.25
C THR A 34 17.32 -5.83 -0.14
N PRO A 35 16.64 -7.00 -0.12
CA PRO A 35 15.74 -7.38 0.96
C PRO A 35 16.44 -7.39 2.32
N THR A 36 15.78 -6.89 3.37
CA THR A 36 16.32 -6.87 4.74
C THR A 36 16.05 -8.17 5.50
N ARG A 37 15.06 -8.97 5.06
CA ARG A 37 14.70 -10.26 5.67
C ARG A 37 13.99 -11.19 4.68
N LYS A 38 13.79 -12.43 5.11
CA LYS A 38 13.06 -13.46 4.35
C LYS A 38 11.57 -13.15 4.25
N VAL A 39 10.93 -13.79 3.28
CA VAL A 39 9.48 -13.83 3.13
C VAL A 39 8.84 -14.33 4.43
N GLN A 40 7.81 -13.63 4.88
CA GLN A 40 6.97 -14.02 6.01
C GLN A 40 5.86 -14.93 5.48
N GLU A 41 5.95 -16.23 5.75
CA GLU A 41 5.04 -17.24 5.19
C GLU A 41 3.56 -16.97 5.53
N GLN A 42 3.28 -16.36 6.69
CA GLN A 42 1.93 -16.01 7.12
C GLN A 42 1.25 -14.96 6.20
N LEU A 43 2.04 -14.15 5.49
CA LEU A 43 1.52 -13.18 4.51
C LEU A 43 1.08 -13.85 3.22
N LEU A 44 1.60 -15.04 2.89
CA LEU A 44 1.25 -15.73 1.66
C LEU A 44 -0.22 -16.16 1.65
N GLY A 45 -0.86 -16.03 0.50
CA GLY A 45 -2.25 -16.42 0.32
C GLY A 45 -3.04 -15.44 -0.55
N ASN A 46 -4.35 -15.66 -0.56
CA ASN A 46 -5.32 -14.77 -1.18
C ASN A 46 -5.95 -13.90 -0.09
N TRP A 47 -6.15 -12.66 -0.42
CA TRP A 47 -6.69 -11.66 0.47
C TRP A 47 -7.77 -10.87 -0.25
N ARG A 48 -8.85 -10.53 0.45
CA ARG A 48 -9.96 -9.73 -0.06
C ARG A 48 -10.14 -8.48 0.80
N SER A 49 -10.29 -7.30 0.19
CA SER A 49 -10.59 -6.08 0.93
C SER A 49 -11.88 -6.24 1.73
N ARG A 50 -12.02 -5.45 2.81
CA ARG A 50 -13.17 -5.54 3.70
C ARG A 50 -14.51 -5.30 2.98
N ASP A 51 -14.54 -4.46 1.95
CA ASP A 51 -15.72 -4.19 1.13
C ASP A 51 -15.91 -5.21 -0.01
N GLY A 52 -14.99 -6.18 -0.14
CA GLY A 52 -15.05 -7.27 -1.12
C GLY A 52 -14.66 -6.90 -2.54
N LYS A 53 -14.26 -5.65 -2.80
CA LYS A 53 -14.03 -5.15 -4.17
C LYS A 53 -12.63 -5.43 -4.69
N GLU A 54 -11.62 -5.42 -3.80
CA GLU A 54 -10.23 -5.52 -4.18
C GLU A 54 -9.66 -6.89 -3.83
N GLU A 55 -8.86 -7.46 -4.72
CA GLU A 55 -8.19 -8.73 -4.57
C GLU A 55 -6.68 -8.51 -4.45
N LEU A 56 -6.07 -9.11 -3.42
CA LEU A 56 -4.63 -9.12 -3.23
C LEU A 56 -4.14 -10.57 -3.10
N LYS A 57 -3.19 -10.96 -3.94
CA LYS A 57 -2.55 -12.29 -3.87
C LYS A 57 -1.07 -12.12 -3.60
N LEU A 58 -0.59 -12.76 -2.56
CA LEU A 58 0.82 -12.79 -2.19
C LEU A 58 1.38 -14.18 -2.41
N ARG A 59 2.42 -14.29 -3.22
CA ARG A 59 3.12 -15.54 -3.53
C ARG A 59 4.62 -15.36 -3.31
N LYS A 60 5.28 -16.43 -2.97
CA LYS A 60 6.74 -16.47 -2.81
C LYS A 60 7.39 -16.62 -4.20
N LEU A 61 8.26 -15.66 -4.57
CA LEU A 61 9.11 -15.79 -5.75
C LEU A 61 10.41 -16.52 -5.40
N ASN A 62 11.03 -16.13 -4.30
CA ASN A 62 12.20 -16.76 -3.70
C ASN A 62 12.19 -16.52 -2.18
N ASP A 63 13.27 -16.84 -1.48
CA ASP A 63 13.32 -16.74 -0.01
C ASP A 63 13.13 -15.33 0.55
N SER A 64 13.31 -14.28 -0.25
CA SER A 64 13.28 -12.88 0.22
C SER A 64 12.38 -11.97 -0.61
N VAL A 65 11.73 -12.50 -1.66
CA VAL A 65 10.94 -11.70 -2.60
C VAL A 65 9.56 -12.31 -2.80
N TYR A 66 8.55 -11.46 -2.78
CA TYR A 66 7.17 -11.79 -3.11
C TYR A 66 6.86 -11.43 -4.56
N ILE A 67 5.96 -12.20 -5.17
CA ILE A 67 5.12 -11.76 -6.28
C ILE A 67 3.78 -11.32 -5.70
N VAL A 68 3.36 -10.14 -6.07
CA VAL A 68 2.12 -9.52 -5.61
C VAL A 68 1.24 -9.27 -6.82
N TYR A 69 0.03 -9.82 -6.78
CA TYR A 69 -1.03 -9.46 -7.70
C TYR A 69 -2.05 -8.63 -6.93
N TYR A 70 -2.38 -7.46 -7.43
CA TYR A 70 -3.35 -6.57 -6.84
C TYR A 70 -4.24 -5.97 -7.93
N ASP A 71 -5.52 -6.29 -7.87
CA ASP A 71 -6.60 -5.76 -8.71
C ASP A 71 -6.28 -5.69 -10.22
N GLY A 72 -5.63 -6.71 -10.76
CA GLY A 72 -5.24 -6.80 -12.18
C GLY A 72 -3.77 -6.53 -12.46
N ASP A 73 -3.07 -5.89 -11.55
CA ASP A 73 -1.68 -5.50 -11.71
C ASP A 73 -0.70 -6.43 -11.01
N LEU A 74 0.49 -6.54 -11.55
CA LEU A 74 1.55 -7.41 -11.07
C LEU A 74 2.72 -6.58 -10.52
N PHE A 75 3.16 -6.94 -9.31
CA PHE A 75 4.28 -6.31 -8.64
C PHE A 75 5.24 -7.36 -8.08
N ARG A 76 6.47 -6.95 -7.83
CA ARG A 76 7.34 -7.67 -6.91
C ARG A 76 7.52 -6.84 -5.64
N ALA A 77 7.63 -7.50 -4.50
CA ALA A 77 7.82 -6.82 -3.23
C ALA A 77 8.85 -7.54 -2.36
N TYR A 78 9.49 -6.78 -1.47
CA TYR A 78 10.39 -7.33 -0.48
C TYR A 78 10.46 -6.43 0.76
N HIS A 79 10.88 -7.02 1.87
CA HIS A 79 11.05 -6.29 3.12
C HIS A 79 12.22 -5.31 3.04
N SER A 80 11.98 -4.09 3.52
CA SER A 80 12.94 -2.98 3.59
C SER A 80 12.77 -2.30 4.93
N ASP A 81 13.17 -2.98 6.02
CA ASP A 81 12.98 -2.48 7.38
C ASP A 81 13.86 -1.25 7.63
N VAL A 82 13.26 -0.20 8.20
CA VAL A 82 13.93 1.05 8.53
C VAL A 82 13.59 1.44 9.97
N ALA A 83 14.58 1.71 10.80
CA ALA A 83 14.42 2.12 12.19
C ALA A 83 13.42 1.22 12.96
N GLU A 84 13.58 -0.10 12.84
CA GLU A 84 12.74 -1.14 13.44
C GLU A 84 11.28 -1.19 12.91
N THR A 85 10.95 -0.33 11.97
CA THR A 85 9.64 -0.34 11.31
C THR A 85 9.68 -1.22 10.07
N PRO A 86 8.72 -2.17 9.93
CA PRO A 86 8.65 -3.04 8.76
C PRO A 86 8.08 -2.29 7.56
N PHE A 87 8.94 -1.83 6.66
CA PHE A 87 8.55 -1.33 5.35
C PHE A 87 8.66 -2.44 4.29
N ALA A 88 7.91 -2.29 3.21
CA ALA A 88 8.09 -3.02 1.98
C ALA A 88 8.42 -2.06 0.84
N THR A 89 9.41 -2.43 0.04
CA THR A 89 9.61 -1.90 -1.30
C THR A 89 8.77 -2.73 -2.26
N VAL A 90 7.87 -2.07 -2.98
CA VAL A 90 6.99 -2.67 -3.99
C VAL A 90 7.34 -2.09 -5.34
N GLN A 91 7.71 -2.93 -6.31
CA GLN A 91 8.08 -2.50 -7.66
C GLN A 91 7.00 -2.88 -8.66
N ASP A 92 6.54 -1.90 -9.43
CA ASP A 92 5.63 -2.11 -10.55
C ASP A 92 6.31 -2.94 -11.65
N LEU A 93 5.66 -4.02 -12.10
CA LEU A 93 6.12 -4.87 -13.19
C LEU A 93 5.34 -4.64 -14.49
N ASN A 94 4.28 -3.85 -14.46
CA ASN A 94 3.43 -3.59 -15.64
C ASN A 94 4.00 -2.43 -16.48
N SER A 95 4.65 -1.46 -15.83
CA SER A 95 5.24 -0.31 -16.50
C SER A 95 6.71 -0.54 -16.90
N PRO A 96 7.16 -0.07 -18.07
CA PRO A 96 8.58 -0.09 -18.46
C PRO A 96 9.49 0.64 -17.46
N ASP A 97 8.97 1.70 -16.81
CA ASP A 97 9.73 2.55 -15.88
C ASP A 97 10.06 1.85 -14.56
N ARG A 98 9.36 0.73 -14.26
CA ARG A 98 9.63 -0.08 -13.07
C ARG A 98 9.68 0.72 -11.77
N LYS A 99 8.80 1.70 -11.62
CA LYS A 99 8.71 2.56 -10.44
C LYS A 99 8.43 1.77 -9.15
N TYR A 100 8.70 2.43 -8.03
CA TYR A 100 8.53 1.84 -6.70
C TYR A 100 7.43 2.54 -5.91
N ALA A 101 6.74 1.78 -5.09
CA ALA A 101 5.90 2.26 -4.01
C ALA A 101 6.46 1.75 -2.68
N TYR A 102 6.24 2.50 -1.60
CA TYR A 102 6.65 2.11 -0.26
C TYR A 102 5.41 1.86 0.58
N MET A 103 5.42 0.77 1.32
CA MET A 103 4.28 0.31 2.10
C MET A 103 4.70 -0.03 3.52
N VAL A 104 3.77 0.09 4.46
CA VAL A 104 3.84 -0.58 5.76
C VAL A 104 2.66 -1.53 5.88
N TRP A 105 2.84 -2.58 6.68
CA TRP A 105 1.77 -3.55 6.93
C TRP A 105 1.73 -3.97 8.38
N LYS A 106 0.56 -4.42 8.79
CA LYS A 106 0.33 -5.07 10.07
C LYS A 106 -0.53 -6.31 9.85
N LEU A 107 0.00 -7.46 10.23
CA LEU A 107 -0.74 -8.71 10.25
C LEU A 107 -1.32 -8.89 11.66
N SER A 108 -2.57 -9.34 11.76
CA SER A 108 -3.18 -9.73 13.04
C SER A 108 -2.51 -10.99 13.62
N ASP A 109 -2.62 -11.19 14.92
CA ASP A 109 -1.99 -12.32 15.60
C ASP A 109 -2.53 -13.68 15.12
N ASP A 110 -3.80 -13.72 14.70
CA ASP A 110 -4.44 -14.90 14.11
C ASP A 110 -4.08 -15.11 12.62
N GLY A 111 -3.35 -14.18 12.01
CA GLY A 111 -2.95 -14.21 10.61
C GLY A 111 -4.10 -14.05 9.61
N GLN A 112 -5.29 -13.61 10.05
CA GLN A 112 -6.48 -13.52 9.21
C GLN A 112 -6.77 -12.10 8.68
N HIS A 113 -6.16 -11.06 9.28
CA HIS A 113 -6.34 -9.67 8.90
C HIS A 113 -5.00 -9.04 8.55
N LEU A 114 -4.92 -8.45 7.37
CA LEU A 114 -3.76 -7.72 6.87
C LEU A 114 -4.16 -6.26 6.66
N ARG A 115 -3.49 -5.33 7.33
CA ARG A 115 -3.66 -3.89 7.13
C ARG A 115 -2.48 -3.33 6.39
N LEU A 116 -2.75 -2.56 5.36
CA LEU A 116 -1.75 -1.93 4.50
C LEU A 116 -1.92 -0.42 4.52
N ARG A 117 -0.80 0.29 4.50
CA ARG A 117 -0.77 1.74 4.27
C ARG A 117 0.39 2.06 3.33
N ASN A 118 0.16 2.91 2.36
CA ASN A 118 1.22 3.43 1.50
C ASN A 118 1.94 4.61 2.17
N VAL A 119 3.20 4.81 1.82
CA VAL A 119 3.93 6.04 2.11
C VAL A 119 3.52 7.11 1.10
N THR A 120 3.20 8.32 1.59
CA THR A 120 2.75 9.44 0.75
C THR A 120 3.92 10.31 0.29
N ASP A 121 3.71 11.05 -0.80
CA ASP A 121 4.66 12.05 -1.30
C ASP A 121 4.61 13.39 -0.54
N LYS A 122 3.75 13.51 0.47
CA LYS A 122 3.70 14.70 1.34
C LYS A 122 4.97 14.90 2.16
N VAL A 123 5.62 13.78 2.53
CA VAL A 123 6.82 13.80 3.39
C VAL A 123 8.06 13.36 2.62
N ILE A 124 7.93 12.42 1.69
CA ILE A 124 9.02 11.94 0.85
C ILE A 124 8.73 12.33 -0.59
N SER A 125 9.52 13.27 -1.11
CA SER A 125 9.37 13.72 -2.49
C SER A 125 9.67 12.60 -3.48
N LYS A 126 8.85 12.48 -4.52
CA LYS A 126 9.08 11.59 -5.68
C LYS A 126 10.39 11.90 -6.41
N GLU A 127 10.89 13.12 -6.25
CA GLU A 127 12.16 13.58 -6.83
C GLU A 127 13.39 13.04 -6.07
N THR A 128 13.21 12.34 -4.95
CA THR A 128 14.31 11.73 -4.21
C THR A 128 14.93 10.60 -5.06
N LYS A 129 16.20 10.78 -5.44
CA LYS A 129 16.92 9.87 -6.35
C LYS A 129 17.92 8.95 -5.65
N ASP A 130 17.98 8.99 -4.33
CA ASP A 130 18.94 8.21 -3.54
C ASP A 130 18.23 7.44 -2.43
N SER A 131 18.46 6.13 -2.38
CA SER A 131 17.91 5.24 -1.35
C SER A 131 18.36 5.61 0.06
N ALA A 132 19.58 6.10 0.26
CA ALA A 132 20.06 6.52 1.57
C ALA A 132 19.29 7.75 2.08
N ALA A 133 18.99 8.69 1.17
CA ALA A 133 18.14 9.83 1.48
C ALA A 133 16.70 9.40 1.83
N VAL A 134 16.13 8.41 1.11
CA VAL A 134 14.83 7.81 1.44
C VAL A 134 14.84 7.21 2.83
N VAL A 135 15.84 6.38 3.15
CA VAL A 135 15.99 5.76 4.50
C VAL A 135 16.08 6.83 5.58
N ALA A 136 16.88 7.89 5.38
CA ALA A 136 17.02 8.97 6.35
C ALA A 136 15.70 9.71 6.58
N LEU A 137 14.94 10.00 5.51
CA LEU A 137 13.63 10.64 5.60
C LEU A 137 12.60 9.75 6.29
N LEU A 138 12.55 8.45 5.97
CA LEU A 138 11.68 7.49 6.65
C LEU A 138 12.01 7.40 8.14
N THR A 139 13.29 7.27 8.48
CA THR A 139 13.74 7.20 9.89
C THR A 139 13.30 8.44 10.68
N LYS A 140 13.50 9.63 10.11
CA LYS A 140 13.12 10.90 10.74
C LYS A 140 11.62 11.04 10.93
N ASN A 141 10.83 10.53 9.99
CA ASN A 141 9.39 10.81 9.88
C ASN A 141 8.49 9.62 10.22
N VAL A 142 9.02 8.49 10.70
CA VAL A 142 8.23 7.27 10.96
C VAL A 142 7.05 7.49 11.92
N ARG A 143 7.13 8.52 12.78
CA ARG A 143 6.07 8.90 13.72
C ARG A 143 5.16 10.02 13.18
N ASN A 144 5.46 10.56 12.00
CA ASN A 144 4.63 11.60 11.39
C ASN A 144 3.41 10.95 10.73
N PRO A 145 2.18 11.25 11.15
CA PRO A 145 0.97 10.67 10.58
C PRO A 145 0.78 11.01 9.08
N GLU A 146 1.33 12.13 8.61
CA GLU A 146 1.26 12.53 7.20
C GLU A 146 2.16 11.66 6.28
N LEU A 147 3.09 10.89 6.87
CA LEU A 147 3.92 9.95 6.12
C LEU A 147 3.07 8.86 5.47
N PHE A 148 1.95 8.51 6.08
CA PHE A 148 1.16 7.37 5.67
C PHE A 148 -0.20 7.78 5.12
N GLY A 149 -0.59 7.14 4.03
CA GLY A 149 -1.94 7.22 3.47
C GLY A 149 -2.98 6.50 4.32
N GLU A 150 -4.18 6.39 3.77
CA GLU A 150 -5.27 5.66 4.42
C GLU A 150 -4.93 4.18 4.60
N GLU A 151 -5.48 3.59 5.66
CA GLU A 151 -5.33 2.16 5.95
C GLU A 151 -6.38 1.37 5.20
N ILE A 152 -5.94 0.30 4.49
CA ILE A 152 -6.85 -0.67 3.90
C ILE A 152 -6.68 -2.00 4.62
N GLU A 153 -7.81 -2.58 4.98
CA GLU A 153 -7.88 -3.88 5.64
C GLU A 153 -8.31 -4.95 4.64
N PHE A 154 -7.55 -6.05 4.62
CA PHE A 154 -7.82 -7.26 3.89
C PHE A 154 -8.07 -8.41 4.85
N ARG A 155 -8.93 -9.35 4.44
CA ARG A 155 -9.15 -10.63 5.11
C ARG A 155 -8.61 -11.76 4.27
N LYS A 156 -8.00 -12.74 4.94
CA LYS A 156 -7.49 -13.94 4.28
C LYS A 156 -8.64 -14.78 3.76
N GLU A 157 -8.55 -15.14 2.50
CA GLU A 157 -9.48 -16.10 1.89
C GLU A 157 -9.01 -17.53 2.21
N LYS A 158 -9.97 -18.44 2.37
CA LYS A 158 -9.71 -19.88 2.65
C LYS A 158 -9.32 -20.62 1.38
#